data_bfe249b76cf9ef5016bfc6091c434aa9
#
_entry.id   bfe249b76cf9ef5016bfc6091c434aa9
#
_cell.length_a   1.000
_cell.length_b   1.000
_cell.length_c   1.000
_cell.angle_alpha   90.00
_cell.angle_beta   90.00
_cell.angle_gamma   90.00
#
_symmetry.space_group_name_H-M   'P 1'
#
loop_
_entity.id
_entity.type
_entity.pdbx_description
1 polymer ?
#
loop_
_entity_poly.entity_id
_entity_poly.type
_entity_poly.pdbx_seq_one_letter_code
_entity_poly.pdbx_strand_id
1 'polypeptide(L)'
;MRTISAIGIFAIAVAPAFAQAPTTAQARDMAATCANCHGTNGVSAGGTDSLAGVPKAETARKMREYKAGNRPSTVMQQLAKGFTDEQIDAMAAWFAAQPAK
;
A
#
# COMPACT_ATOMS: atom_id res chain seq x y z
N MET A 1 14.54 40.41 -48.86
CA MET A 1 14.60 39.01 -48.47
C MET A 1 14.01 38.87 -47.08
N ARG A 2 12.79 38.31 -46.98
CA ARG A 2 12.16 38.07 -45.67
C ARG A 2 12.40 36.64 -45.30
N THR A 3 13.20 36.42 -44.27
CA THR A 3 13.39 35.12 -43.65
C THR A 3 12.21 34.82 -42.74
N ILE A 4 11.42 33.84 -43.12
CA ILE A 4 10.32 33.31 -42.28
C ILE A 4 10.97 32.32 -41.33
N SER A 5 11.13 32.70 -40.07
CA SER A 5 11.51 31.76 -38.99
C SER A 5 10.28 30.89 -38.65
N ALA A 6 10.36 29.62 -38.99
CA ALA A 6 9.37 28.64 -38.57
C ALA A 6 9.61 28.35 -37.09
N ILE A 7 8.66 28.82 -36.26
CA ILE A 7 8.60 28.43 -34.84
C ILE A 7 8.00 27.05 -34.78
N GLY A 8 8.83 26.04 -34.53
CA GLY A 8 8.40 24.69 -34.30
C GLY A 8 7.65 24.61 -32.96
N ILE A 9 6.35 24.34 -33.00
CA ILE A 9 5.58 24.04 -31.79
C ILE A 9 5.93 22.63 -31.38
N PHE A 10 6.70 22.51 -30.28
CA PHE A 10 6.95 21.23 -29.64
C PHE A 10 5.71 20.86 -28.83
N ALA A 11 4.87 19.96 -29.37
CA ALA A 11 3.76 19.41 -28.63
C ALA A 11 4.31 18.41 -27.58
N ILE A 12 4.31 18.80 -26.31
CA ILE A 12 4.62 17.91 -25.21
C ILE A 12 3.40 17.01 -25.02
N ALA A 13 3.48 15.77 -25.45
CA ALA A 13 2.46 14.77 -25.17
C ALA A 13 2.56 14.40 -23.67
N VAL A 14 1.66 14.91 -22.86
CA VAL A 14 1.49 14.48 -21.47
C VAL A 14 0.77 13.12 -21.50
N ALA A 15 1.52 12.04 -21.31
CA ALA A 15 0.93 10.73 -21.15
C ALA A 15 0.20 10.68 -19.79
N PRO A 16 -1.04 10.11 -19.74
CA PRO A 16 -1.71 9.94 -18.45
C PRO A 16 -0.88 9.01 -17.57
N ALA A 17 -0.50 9.51 -16.37
CA ALA A 17 0.17 8.69 -15.37
C ALA A 17 -0.87 7.76 -14.75
N PHE A 18 -0.92 6.51 -15.16
CA PHE A 18 -1.66 5.48 -14.45
C PHE A 18 -0.88 5.12 -13.18
N ALA A 19 -1.58 5.17 -12.01
CA ALA A 19 -1.01 4.70 -10.76
C ALA A 19 -0.67 3.21 -10.90
N GLN A 20 0.61 2.87 -10.88
CA GLN A 20 1.06 1.48 -10.91
C GLN A 20 0.84 0.84 -9.55
N ALA A 21 0.54 -0.46 -9.54
CA ALA A 21 0.53 -1.24 -8.32
C ALA A 21 1.90 -1.16 -7.62
N PRO A 22 1.95 -1.10 -6.28
CA PRO A 22 3.22 -1.07 -5.56
C PRO A 22 4.09 -2.27 -5.88
N THR A 23 5.41 -2.05 -6.00
CA THR A 23 6.39 -3.12 -6.08
C THR A 23 6.49 -3.86 -4.74
N THR A 24 7.10 -5.05 -4.75
CA THR A 24 7.36 -5.81 -3.51
C THR A 24 8.20 -4.99 -2.52
N ALA A 25 9.19 -4.24 -3.00
CA ALA A 25 10.00 -3.38 -2.15
C ALA A 25 9.17 -2.25 -1.52
N GLN A 26 8.31 -1.62 -2.29
CA GLN A 26 7.39 -0.60 -1.78
C GLN A 26 6.39 -1.19 -0.77
N ALA A 27 5.85 -2.38 -1.03
CA ALA A 27 4.98 -3.08 -0.10
C ALA A 27 5.68 -3.38 1.23
N ARG A 28 6.92 -3.86 1.17
CA ARG A 28 7.75 -4.08 2.37
C ARG A 28 7.94 -2.79 3.16
N ASP A 29 8.26 -1.70 2.49
CA ASP A 29 8.52 -0.42 3.15
C ASP A 29 7.25 0.15 3.80
N MET A 30 6.11 0.04 3.15
CA MET A 30 4.82 0.39 3.76
C MET A 30 4.48 -0.53 4.94
N ALA A 31 4.69 -1.83 4.79
CA ALA A 31 4.42 -2.82 5.83
C ALA A 31 5.31 -2.63 7.07
N ALA A 32 6.51 -2.05 6.92
CA ALA A 32 7.39 -1.73 8.04
C ALA A 32 6.74 -0.79 9.06
N THR A 33 5.81 0.05 8.66
CA THR A 33 5.08 0.94 9.58
C THR A 33 4.17 0.18 10.54
N CYS A 34 3.79 -1.05 10.22
CA CYS A 34 2.95 -1.90 11.05
C CYS A 34 3.72 -2.58 12.19
N ALA A 35 5.06 -2.60 12.11
CA ALA A 35 5.91 -3.34 13.03
C ALA A 35 5.82 -2.85 14.48
N ASN A 36 5.54 -1.57 14.71
CA ASN A 36 5.41 -1.00 16.05
C ASN A 36 4.37 -1.72 16.90
N CYS A 37 3.30 -2.21 16.30
CA CYS A 37 2.21 -2.89 17.00
C CYS A 37 2.15 -4.37 16.66
N HIS A 38 2.37 -4.73 15.38
CA HIS A 38 2.21 -6.10 14.90
C HIS A 38 3.51 -6.92 14.87
N GLY A 39 4.62 -6.34 15.28
CA GLY A 39 5.92 -6.99 15.34
C GLY A 39 6.70 -6.96 14.02
N THR A 40 7.98 -7.24 14.10
CA THR A 40 8.87 -7.29 12.93
C THR A 40 8.40 -8.34 11.94
N ASN A 41 8.29 -7.96 10.67
CA ASN A 41 7.74 -8.80 9.59
C ASN A 41 6.33 -9.36 9.89
N GLY A 42 5.58 -8.69 10.77
CA GLY A 42 4.23 -9.12 11.15
C GLY A 42 4.18 -10.24 12.16
N VAL A 43 5.30 -10.60 12.81
CA VAL A 43 5.33 -11.56 13.91
C VAL A 43 5.17 -10.81 15.22
N SER A 44 3.97 -10.88 15.81
CA SER A 44 3.65 -10.15 17.04
C SER A 44 4.49 -10.64 18.23
N ALA A 45 4.93 -9.68 19.04
CA ALA A 45 5.56 -9.99 20.33
C ALA A 45 4.54 -10.18 21.47
N GLY A 46 3.26 -10.00 21.19
CA GLY A 46 2.16 -10.14 22.13
C GLY A 46 1.22 -8.92 22.14
N GLY A 47 0.01 -9.11 22.56
CA GLY A 47 -0.99 -8.04 22.70
C GLY A 47 -1.68 -7.58 21.40
N THR A 48 -1.13 -7.92 20.24
CA THR A 48 -1.69 -7.58 18.93
C THR A 48 -1.55 -8.79 18.01
N ASP A 49 -2.48 -8.97 17.09
CA ASP A 49 -2.46 -10.10 16.16
C ASP A 49 -1.24 -10.08 15.26
N SER A 50 -0.67 -11.26 15.01
CA SER A 50 0.34 -11.45 13.97
C SER A 50 -0.29 -11.34 12.58
N LEU A 51 0.47 -10.75 11.65
CA LEU A 51 0.09 -10.60 10.24
C LEU A 51 0.86 -11.58 9.34
N ALA A 52 1.99 -12.08 9.82
CA ALA A 52 2.85 -13.00 9.06
C ALA A 52 2.12 -14.30 8.75
N GLY A 53 2.15 -14.70 7.48
CA GLY A 53 1.55 -15.95 7.02
C GLY A 53 0.03 -15.96 6.96
N VAL A 54 -0.64 -14.88 7.30
CA VAL A 54 -2.09 -14.75 7.15
C VAL A 54 -2.43 -14.64 5.67
N PRO A 55 -3.45 -15.36 5.18
CA PRO A 55 -3.84 -15.28 3.77
C PRO A 55 -4.09 -13.84 3.32
N LYS A 56 -3.59 -13.47 2.16
CA LYS A 56 -3.73 -12.12 1.59
C LYS A 56 -5.16 -11.60 1.65
N ALA A 57 -6.12 -12.41 1.23
CA ALA A 57 -7.54 -12.02 1.17
C ALA A 57 -8.08 -11.64 2.55
N GLU A 58 -7.65 -12.31 3.61
CA GLU A 58 -8.10 -12.02 4.97
C GLU A 58 -7.57 -10.68 5.47
N THR A 59 -6.26 -10.43 5.35
CA THR A 59 -5.66 -9.16 5.75
C THR A 59 -6.23 -7.99 4.94
N ALA A 60 -6.35 -8.15 3.63
CA ALA A 60 -6.91 -7.13 2.75
C ALA A 60 -8.38 -6.82 3.13
N ARG A 61 -9.19 -7.83 3.39
CA ARG A 61 -10.58 -7.66 3.80
C ARG A 61 -10.69 -6.89 5.12
N LYS A 62 -9.92 -7.28 6.14
CA LYS A 62 -9.91 -6.60 7.43
C LYS A 62 -9.48 -5.13 7.30
N MET A 63 -8.45 -4.86 6.52
CA MET A 63 -7.99 -3.49 6.28
C MET A 63 -9.04 -2.63 5.59
N ARG A 64 -9.77 -3.17 4.61
CA ARG A 64 -10.88 -2.47 3.96
C ARG A 64 -12.04 -2.21 4.90
N GLU A 65 -12.35 -3.14 5.79
CA GLU A 65 -13.37 -2.97 6.83
C GLU A 65 -12.98 -1.84 7.79
N TYR A 66 -11.74 -1.76 8.23
CA TYR A 66 -11.25 -0.64 9.03
C TYR A 66 -11.34 0.68 8.26
N LYS A 67 -10.88 0.69 7.02
CA LYS A 67 -10.90 1.88 6.15
C LYS A 67 -12.32 2.42 5.95
N ALA A 68 -13.30 1.55 5.82
CA ALA A 68 -14.72 1.89 5.68
C ALA A 68 -15.39 2.26 7.02
N GLY A 69 -14.74 2.05 8.15
CA GLY A 69 -15.31 2.29 9.47
C GLY A 69 -16.27 1.19 9.95
N ASN A 70 -16.27 0.03 9.31
CA ASN A 70 -17.19 -1.08 9.59
C ASN A 70 -16.64 -2.08 10.61
N ARG A 71 -15.40 -1.87 11.07
CA ARG A 71 -14.75 -2.74 12.05
C ARG A 71 -14.28 -1.93 13.23
N PRO A 72 -14.65 -2.29 14.48
CA PRO A 72 -14.21 -1.57 15.67
C PRO A 72 -12.69 -1.65 15.84
N SER A 73 -12.07 -0.53 16.20
CA SER A 73 -10.65 -0.48 16.52
C SER A 73 -10.32 0.78 17.32
N THR A 74 -9.14 0.79 17.94
CA THR A 74 -8.60 2.01 18.56
C THR A 74 -7.91 2.90 17.52
N VAL A 75 -7.05 2.34 16.65
CA VAL A 75 -6.23 3.10 15.70
C VAL A 75 -6.32 2.60 14.26
N MET A 76 -6.68 1.33 14.04
CA MET A 76 -6.62 0.74 12.71
C MET A 76 -7.54 1.42 11.70
N GLN A 77 -8.68 1.97 12.12
CA GLN A 77 -9.56 2.74 11.25
C GLN A 77 -8.83 3.98 10.68
N GLN A 78 -8.04 4.66 11.49
CA GLN A 78 -7.29 5.83 11.04
C GLN A 78 -6.09 5.44 10.16
N LEU A 79 -5.36 4.40 10.55
CA LEU A 79 -4.21 3.93 9.78
C LEU A 79 -4.62 3.42 8.40
N ALA A 80 -5.68 2.63 8.33
CA ALA A 80 -6.17 2.07 7.07
C ALA A 80 -6.61 3.13 6.06
N LYS A 81 -7.11 4.27 6.51
CA LYS A 81 -7.50 5.40 5.64
C LYS A 81 -6.31 6.03 4.91
N GLY A 82 -5.09 5.85 5.41
CA GLY A 82 -3.88 6.35 4.79
C GLY A 82 -3.39 5.55 3.58
N PHE A 83 -4.03 4.43 3.25
CA PHE A 83 -3.60 3.56 2.16
C PHE A 83 -4.69 3.40 1.10
N THR A 84 -4.26 3.32 -0.17
CA THR A 84 -5.14 2.95 -1.27
C THR A 84 -5.46 1.45 -1.22
N ASP A 85 -6.49 1.02 -1.94
CA ASP A 85 -6.83 -0.41 -2.01
C ASP A 85 -5.70 -1.23 -2.63
N GLU A 86 -4.99 -0.69 -3.63
CA GLU A 86 -3.83 -1.33 -4.24
C GLU A 86 -2.67 -1.46 -3.25
N GLN A 87 -2.44 -0.44 -2.42
CA GLN A 87 -1.43 -0.49 -1.36
C GLN A 87 -1.80 -1.52 -0.29
N ILE A 88 -3.05 -1.58 0.11
CA ILE A 88 -3.57 -2.59 1.04
C ILE A 88 -3.34 -4.00 0.49
N ASP A 89 -3.67 -4.24 -0.77
CA ASP A 89 -3.45 -5.54 -1.42
C ASP A 89 -1.96 -5.91 -1.46
N ALA A 90 -1.10 -4.96 -1.78
CA ALA A 90 0.34 -5.18 -1.84
C ALA A 90 0.93 -5.51 -0.46
N MET A 91 0.55 -4.77 0.59
CA MET A 91 0.97 -5.06 1.96
C MET A 91 0.45 -6.40 2.45
N ALA A 92 -0.80 -6.72 2.16
CA ALA A 92 -1.42 -8.00 2.52
C ALA A 92 -0.69 -9.18 1.87
N ALA A 93 -0.30 -9.05 0.60
CA ALA A 93 0.51 -10.04 -0.10
C ALA A 93 1.90 -10.20 0.51
N TRP A 94 2.54 -9.10 0.89
CA TRP A 94 3.85 -9.12 1.53
C TRP A 94 3.81 -9.87 2.87
N PHE A 95 2.84 -9.56 3.74
CA PHE A 95 2.67 -10.25 5.01
C PHE A 95 2.33 -11.73 4.84
N ALA A 96 1.48 -12.08 3.88
CA ALA A 96 1.13 -13.48 3.59
C ALA A 96 2.35 -14.33 3.24
N ALA A 97 3.37 -13.73 2.61
CA ALA A 97 4.61 -14.38 2.23
C ALA A 97 5.64 -14.48 3.38
N GLN A 98 5.39 -13.84 4.52
CA GLN A 98 6.30 -13.92 5.65
C GLN A 98 6.11 -15.22 6.44
N PRO A 99 7.21 -15.83 6.94
CA PRO A 99 7.09 -17.01 7.79
C PRO A 99 6.31 -16.70 9.06
N ALA A 100 5.26 -17.46 9.32
CA ALA A 100 4.55 -17.44 10.58
C ALA A 100 5.42 -18.15 11.65
N LYS A 101 5.48 -17.56 12.83
CA LYS A 101 6.16 -18.19 13.97
C LYS A 101 5.18 -18.43 15.10
#